data_1529bac4ce0d21dd8d991c5097df78e0
#
_entry.id   1529bac4ce0d21dd8d991c5097df78e0
#
_cell.length_a   1.000
_cell.length_b   1.000
_cell.length_c   1.000
_cell.angle_alpha   90.00
_cell.angle_beta   90.00
_cell.angle_gamma   90.00
#
_symmetry.space_group_name_H-M   'P 1'
#
loop_
_entity.id
_entity.type
_entity.pdbx_description
1 polymer ?
#
loop_
_entity_poly.entity_id
_entity_poly.type
_entity_poly.pdbx_seq_one_letter_code
_entity_poly.pdbx_strand_id
1 'polypeptide(L)'
;MLDKIKSIKNNLRIGDKLEELRIKEMSAQIAGFFKKIYGFIYRFFDLAGKNFSRSGISANLVSVSGFVIGIFAINFLAMEMYGYALFCILVNRAFDALDGAIARHSEVTDFGIFLDAALDYIFYAGVIFGFALANPYDNAVAAGFLLFAFAASSCALLAYAVVAYKNNSAEKLNLNQSPFYLGGFAQGFETFTALVVLCIVPGWFMPIAIILGVLSLVKALSVIAAAYYNFVIALKVKKKNNNG
;
A
#
# COMPACT_ATOMS: atom_id res chain seq x y z
N MET A 1 54.21 -16.15 -13.88
CA MET A 1 52.86 -16.18 -14.49
C MET A 1 51.77 -16.34 -13.46
N LEU A 2 51.88 -17.25 -12.49
CA LEU A 2 50.92 -17.49 -11.41
C LEU A 2 50.70 -16.29 -10.46
N ASP A 3 51.77 -15.52 -10.15
CA ASP A 3 51.66 -14.35 -9.27
C ASP A 3 50.92 -13.18 -9.92
N LYS A 4 51.03 -13.02 -11.21
CA LYS A 4 50.29 -12.01 -11.99
C LYS A 4 48.80 -12.31 -12.04
N ILE A 5 48.42 -13.59 -12.10
CA ILE A 5 47.04 -14.06 -12.08
C ILE A 5 46.42 -13.87 -10.67
N LYS A 6 47.21 -14.15 -9.61
CA LYS A 6 46.77 -13.89 -8.22
C LYS A 6 46.55 -12.39 -7.92
N SER A 7 47.44 -11.53 -8.43
CA SER A 7 47.33 -10.07 -8.30
C SER A 7 46.08 -9.54 -9.00
N ILE A 8 45.79 -9.99 -10.23
CA ILE A 8 44.58 -9.59 -10.97
C ILE A 8 43.32 -10.04 -10.24
N LYS A 9 43.29 -11.28 -9.72
CA LYS A 9 42.14 -11.81 -8.97
C LYS A 9 41.89 -11.06 -7.65
N ASN A 10 42.95 -10.62 -6.97
CA ASN A 10 42.84 -9.79 -5.78
C ASN A 10 42.31 -8.37 -6.09
N ASN A 11 42.79 -7.74 -7.19
CA ASN A 11 42.33 -6.43 -7.59
C ASN A 11 40.84 -6.44 -8.02
N LEU A 12 40.39 -7.47 -8.73
CA LEU A 12 38.96 -7.67 -9.05
C LEU A 12 38.14 -7.81 -7.81
N ARG A 13 38.58 -8.62 -6.83
CA ARG A 13 37.87 -8.82 -5.57
C ARG A 13 37.81 -7.56 -4.68
N ILE A 14 38.81 -6.70 -4.78
CA ILE A 14 38.84 -5.39 -4.10
C ILE A 14 37.87 -4.41 -4.80
N GLY A 15 37.86 -4.43 -6.16
CA GLY A 15 36.91 -3.63 -6.95
C GLY A 15 35.47 -3.96 -6.63
N ASP A 16 35.09 -5.23 -6.64
CA ASP A 16 33.74 -5.72 -6.31
C ASP A 16 33.33 -5.30 -4.89
N LYS A 17 34.26 -5.39 -3.94
CA LYS A 17 33.99 -5.00 -2.53
C LYS A 17 33.82 -3.50 -2.34
N LEU A 18 34.56 -2.69 -3.11
CA LEU A 18 34.41 -1.23 -3.11
C LEU A 18 33.10 -0.80 -3.76
N GLU A 19 32.64 -1.49 -4.81
CA GLU A 19 31.37 -1.24 -5.47
C GLU A 19 30.20 -1.60 -4.54
N GLU A 20 30.29 -2.74 -3.86
CA GLU A 20 29.29 -3.16 -2.86
C GLU A 20 29.18 -2.13 -1.70
N LEU A 21 30.29 -1.62 -1.20
CA LEU A 21 30.33 -0.57 -0.17
C LEU A 21 29.71 0.74 -0.67
N ARG A 22 30.02 1.16 -1.90
CA ARG A 22 29.43 2.35 -2.53
C ARG A 22 27.92 2.23 -2.69
N ILE A 23 27.44 1.08 -3.16
CA ILE A 23 26.00 0.80 -3.29
C ILE A 23 25.33 0.88 -1.92
N LYS A 24 25.96 0.30 -0.90
CA LYS A 24 25.44 0.31 0.48
C LYS A 24 25.41 1.72 1.09
N GLU A 25 26.42 2.52 0.87
CA GLU A 25 26.47 3.92 1.31
C GLU A 25 25.42 4.77 0.58
N MET A 26 25.31 4.61 -0.74
CA MET A 26 24.32 5.32 -1.54
C MET A 26 22.89 4.94 -1.13
N SER A 27 22.62 3.66 -0.89
CA SER A 27 21.32 3.19 -0.40
C SER A 27 20.99 3.77 0.99
N ALA A 28 21.97 3.85 1.88
CA ALA A 28 21.81 4.44 3.21
C ALA A 28 21.54 5.95 3.14
N GLN A 29 22.22 6.68 2.26
CA GLN A 29 21.97 8.11 2.03
C GLN A 29 20.58 8.37 1.47
N ILE A 30 20.15 7.56 0.47
CA ILE A 30 18.82 7.63 -0.12
C ILE A 30 17.75 7.33 0.95
N ALA A 31 17.93 6.27 1.72
CA ALA A 31 17.02 5.94 2.83
C ALA A 31 16.97 7.05 3.89
N GLY A 32 18.10 7.66 4.22
CA GLY A 32 18.20 8.81 5.13
C GLY A 32 17.46 10.05 4.62
N PHE A 33 17.54 10.32 3.31
CA PHE A 33 16.83 11.42 2.66
C PHE A 33 15.31 11.20 2.71
N PHE A 34 14.84 10.01 2.32
CA PHE A 34 13.42 9.65 2.39
C PHE A 34 12.88 9.70 3.82
N LYS A 35 13.66 9.24 4.81
CA LYS A 35 13.29 9.32 6.23
C LYS A 35 13.11 10.75 6.70
N LYS A 36 13.95 11.69 6.24
CA LYS A 36 13.82 13.12 6.57
C LYS A 36 12.59 13.75 5.96
N ILE A 37 12.31 13.46 4.67
CA ILE A 37 11.11 13.94 3.97
C ILE A 37 9.86 13.40 4.65
N TYR A 38 9.81 12.08 4.89
CA TYR A 38 8.69 11.45 5.58
C TYR A 38 8.46 12.05 6.97
N GLY A 39 9.55 12.27 7.74
CA GLY A 39 9.48 12.90 9.05
C GLY A 39 8.97 14.34 9.01
N PHE A 40 9.31 15.10 7.96
CA PHE A 40 8.80 16.46 7.76
C PHE A 40 7.31 16.46 7.43
N ILE A 41 6.89 15.63 6.46
CA ILE A 41 5.48 15.46 6.04
C ILE A 41 4.65 14.99 7.23
N TYR A 42 5.11 13.98 7.97
CA TYR A 42 4.42 13.47 9.14
C TYR A 42 4.20 14.57 10.20
N ARG A 43 5.24 15.35 10.54
CA ARG A 43 5.12 16.45 11.51
C ARG A 43 4.17 17.55 11.05
N PHE A 44 4.17 17.87 9.75
CA PHE A 44 3.24 18.85 9.18
C PHE A 44 1.78 18.40 9.37
N PHE A 45 1.46 17.17 8.96
CA PHE A 45 0.12 16.64 9.12
C PHE A 45 -0.27 16.42 10.60
N ASP A 46 0.67 16.02 11.45
CA ASP A 46 0.41 15.84 12.88
C ASP A 46 0.07 17.17 13.57
N LEU A 47 0.79 18.25 13.26
CA LEU A 47 0.47 19.61 13.74
C LEU A 47 -0.89 20.10 13.22
N ALA A 48 -1.17 19.88 11.94
CA ALA A 48 -2.46 20.22 11.35
C ALA A 48 -3.59 19.42 12.02
N GLY A 49 -3.44 18.11 12.15
CA GLY A 49 -4.41 17.23 12.80
C GLY A 49 -4.74 17.63 14.23
N LYS A 50 -3.70 18.00 15.01
CA LYS A 50 -3.88 18.52 16.38
C LYS A 50 -4.69 19.81 16.41
N ASN A 51 -4.45 20.73 15.49
CA ASN A 51 -5.20 21.99 15.42
C ASN A 51 -6.63 21.78 15.01
N PHE A 52 -6.87 20.94 13.99
CA PHE A 52 -8.21 20.61 13.50
C PHE A 52 -9.03 19.86 14.57
N SER A 53 -8.43 18.89 15.26
CA SER A 53 -9.06 18.19 16.38
C SER A 53 -9.48 19.16 17.50
N ARG A 54 -8.62 20.13 17.85
CA ARG A 54 -8.96 21.16 18.85
C ARG A 54 -10.09 22.10 18.41
N SER A 55 -10.24 22.32 17.11
CA SER A 55 -11.34 23.11 16.54
C SER A 55 -12.64 22.33 16.42
N GLY A 56 -12.70 21.08 16.87
CA GLY A 56 -13.89 20.23 16.82
C GLY A 56 -14.21 19.65 15.44
N ILE A 57 -13.28 19.73 14.48
CA ILE A 57 -13.45 19.14 13.14
C ILE A 57 -13.24 17.63 13.25
N SER A 58 -14.24 16.84 12.83
CA SER A 58 -14.17 15.39 12.88
C SER A 58 -13.32 14.82 11.75
N ALA A 59 -12.55 13.75 12.02
CA ALA A 59 -11.81 13.00 11.01
C ALA A 59 -12.72 12.53 9.87
N ASN A 60 -13.91 12.01 10.18
CA ASN A 60 -14.88 11.52 9.20
C ASN A 60 -15.32 12.59 8.18
N LEU A 61 -15.46 13.84 8.62
CA LEU A 61 -15.80 14.94 7.72
C LEU A 61 -14.66 15.20 6.72
N VAL A 62 -13.41 15.11 7.19
CA VAL A 62 -12.22 15.30 6.36
C VAL A 62 -12.09 14.14 5.37
N SER A 63 -12.26 12.88 5.81
CA SER A 63 -12.27 11.71 4.93
C SER A 63 -13.28 11.84 3.80
N VAL A 64 -14.54 12.17 4.13
CA VAL A 64 -15.61 12.36 3.13
C VAL A 64 -15.29 13.50 2.18
N SER A 65 -14.78 14.63 2.69
CA SER A 65 -14.42 15.78 1.85
C SER A 65 -13.29 15.43 0.87
N GLY A 66 -12.26 14.74 1.34
CA GLY A 66 -11.18 14.23 0.50
C GLY A 66 -11.67 13.25 -0.57
N PHE A 67 -12.58 12.34 -0.20
CA PHE A 67 -13.19 11.39 -1.10
C PHE A 67 -14.01 12.09 -2.21
N VAL A 68 -14.83 13.06 -1.86
CA VAL A 68 -15.63 13.83 -2.83
C VAL A 68 -14.72 14.51 -3.86
N ILE A 69 -13.60 15.11 -3.43
CA ILE A 69 -12.62 15.69 -4.36
C ILE A 69 -11.96 14.59 -5.20
N GLY A 70 -11.60 13.48 -4.57
CA GLY A 70 -10.95 12.34 -5.23
C GLY A 70 -11.79 11.71 -6.34
N ILE A 71 -13.10 11.65 -6.19
CA ILE A 71 -14.05 11.11 -7.18
C ILE A 71 -13.98 11.89 -8.51
N PHE A 72 -13.72 13.19 -8.49
CA PHE A 72 -13.53 13.97 -9.71
C PHE A 72 -12.34 13.50 -10.54
N ALA A 73 -11.35 12.83 -9.94
CA ALA A 73 -10.26 12.23 -10.69
C ALA A 73 -10.75 11.24 -11.76
N ILE A 74 -11.82 10.49 -11.49
CA ILE A 74 -12.42 9.54 -12.43
C ILE A 74 -12.91 10.25 -13.70
N ASN A 75 -13.61 11.37 -13.51
CA ASN A 75 -14.11 12.16 -14.63
C ASN A 75 -12.96 12.77 -15.44
N PHE A 76 -11.95 13.33 -14.77
CA PHE A 76 -10.78 13.89 -15.44
C PHE A 76 -9.96 12.83 -16.18
N LEU A 77 -9.83 11.63 -15.63
CA LEU A 77 -9.21 10.50 -16.33
C LEU A 77 -9.99 10.11 -17.57
N ALA A 78 -11.32 9.96 -17.46
CA ALA A 78 -12.18 9.63 -18.59
C ALA A 78 -12.11 10.67 -19.74
N MET A 79 -11.78 11.92 -19.41
CA MET A 79 -11.56 13.02 -20.36
C MET A 79 -10.09 13.15 -20.78
N GLU A 80 -9.22 12.23 -20.40
CA GLU A 80 -7.76 12.26 -20.65
C GLU A 80 -7.05 13.48 -20.05
N MET A 81 -7.68 14.16 -19.08
CA MET A 81 -7.14 15.32 -18.40
C MET A 81 -6.25 14.90 -17.21
N TYR A 82 -5.17 14.17 -17.49
CA TYR A 82 -4.33 13.48 -16.48
C TYR A 82 -3.74 14.43 -15.42
N GLY A 83 -3.41 15.68 -15.78
CA GLY A 83 -2.89 16.67 -14.82
C GLY A 83 -3.91 17.05 -13.75
N TYR A 84 -5.18 17.26 -14.13
CA TYR A 84 -6.27 17.54 -13.18
C TYR A 84 -6.63 16.29 -12.35
N ALA A 85 -6.60 15.12 -12.97
CA ALA A 85 -6.77 13.86 -12.26
C ALA A 85 -5.70 13.67 -11.19
N LEU A 86 -4.42 13.91 -11.53
CA LEU A 86 -3.30 13.85 -10.59
C LEU A 86 -3.51 14.82 -9.43
N PHE A 87 -3.92 16.05 -9.69
CA PHE A 87 -4.21 17.03 -8.65
C PHE A 87 -5.29 16.49 -7.67
N CYS A 88 -6.41 15.97 -8.18
CA CYS A 88 -7.46 15.39 -7.35
C CYS A 88 -6.97 14.19 -6.53
N ILE A 89 -6.15 13.31 -7.12
CA ILE A 89 -5.54 12.17 -6.43
C ILE A 89 -4.63 12.64 -5.30
N LEU A 90 -3.78 13.64 -5.53
CA LEU A 90 -2.87 14.19 -4.51
C LEU A 90 -3.64 14.86 -3.37
N VAL A 91 -4.68 15.62 -3.69
CA VAL A 91 -5.55 16.26 -2.69
C VAL A 91 -6.26 15.20 -1.85
N ASN A 92 -6.85 14.17 -2.48
CA ASN A 92 -7.48 13.07 -1.76
C ASN A 92 -6.51 12.42 -0.78
N ARG A 93 -5.26 12.11 -1.18
CA ARG A 93 -4.24 11.52 -0.30
C ARG A 93 -3.78 12.47 0.81
N ALA A 94 -3.78 13.78 0.57
CA ALA A 94 -3.49 14.76 1.61
C ALA A 94 -4.60 14.81 2.68
N PHE A 95 -5.86 14.69 2.26
CA PHE A 95 -7.00 14.61 3.20
C PHE A 95 -6.98 13.33 4.01
N ASP A 96 -6.65 12.19 3.41
CA ASP A 96 -6.45 10.89 4.07
C ASP A 96 -5.31 10.94 5.12
N ALA A 97 -4.18 11.57 4.80
CA ALA A 97 -3.13 11.79 5.79
C ALA A 97 -3.57 12.72 6.93
N LEU A 98 -4.44 13.70 6.64
CA LEU A 98 -4.96 14.66 7.60
C LEU A 98 -6.00 14.02 8.53
N ASP A 99 -6.95 13.24 8.00
CA ASP A 99 -7.96 12.58 8.83
C ASP A 99 -7.33 11.55 9.77
N GLY A 100 -6.35 10.77 9.30
CA GLY A 100 -5.55 9.91 10.16
C GLY A 100 -4.78 10.68 11.23
N ALA A 101 -4.32 11.91 10.93
CA ALA A 101 -3.70 12.78 11.92
C ALA A 101 -4.72 13.30 12.95
N ILE A 102 -5.91 13.70 12.52
CA ILE A 102 -6.99 14.13 13.41
C ILE A 102 -7.40 12.96 14.33
N ALA A 103 -7.59 11.76 13.76
CA ALA A 103 -7.97 10.57 14.51
C ALA A 103 -6.97 10.22 15.63
N ARG A 104 -5.67 10.44 15.42
CA ARG A 104 -4.65 10.24 16.47
C ARG A 104 -4.76 11.23 17.64
N HIS A 105 -5.38 12.38 17.43
CA HIS A 105 -5.57 13.44 18.45
C HIS A 105 -7.01 13.53 18.97
N SER A 106 -7.93 12.66 18.51
CA SER A 106 -9.32 12.55 18.92
C SER A 106 -9.66 11.08 19.27
N GLU A 107 -10.91 10.80 19.59
CA GLU A 107 -11.36 9.43 19.78
C GLU A 107 -11.47 8.71 18.42
N VAL A 108 -10.77 7.58 18.29
CA VAL A 108 -10.91 6.69 17.13
C VAL A 108 -12.22 5.92 17.28
N THR A 109 -13.13 6.06 16.31
CA THR A 109 -14.40 5.36 16.31
C THR A 109 -14.40 4.18 15.34
N ASP A 110 -15.15 3.11 15.66
CA ASP A 110 -15.31 1.95 14.77
C ASP A 110 -15.87 2.36 13.40
N PHE A 111 -16.80 3.32 13.40
CA PHE A 111 -17.35 3.88 12.17
C PHE A 111 -16.31 4.64 11.36
N GLY A 112 -15.38 5.36 12.00
CA GLY A 112 -14.29 6.06 11.32
C GLY A 112 -13.34 5.09 10.62
N ILE A 113 -12.96 4.01 11.31
CA ILE A 113 -12.11 2.94 10.72
C ILE A 113 -12.80 2.30 9.51
N PHE A 114 -14.10 2.00 9.64
CA PHE A 114 -14.89 1.43 8.55
C PHE A 114 -14.98 2.40 7.36
N LEU A 115 -15.29 3.67 7.65
CA LEU A 115 -15.48 4.70 6.63
C LEU A 115 -14.19 4.92 5.82
N ASP A 116 -13.06 5.09 6.49
CA ASP A 116 -11.73 5.26 5.89
C ASP A 116 -11.41 4.09 4.94
N ALA A 117 -11.50 2.87 5.43
CA ALA A 117 -11.24 1.69 4.61
C ALA A 117 -12.19 1.56 3.40
N ALA A 118 -13.48 1.88 3.58
CA ALA A 118 -14.47 1.79 2.51
C ALA A 118 -14.24 2.86 1.43
N LEU A 119 -14.00 4.11 1.84
CA LEU A 119 -13.78 5.22 0.92
C LEU A 119 -12.46 5.04 0.13
N ASP A 120 -11.41 4.58 0.78
CA ASP A 120 -10.13 4.25 0.12
C ASP A 120 -10.31 3.19 -0.96
N TYR A 121 -11.03 2.11 -0.64
CA TYR A 121 -11.25 1.05 -1.61
C TYR A 121 -12.04 1.53 -2.82
N ILE A 122 -13.12 2.29 -2.60
CA ILE A 122 -13.94 2.88 -3.67
C ILE A 122 -13.11 3.85 -4.51
N PHE A 123 -12.29 4.68 -3.87
CA PHE A 123 -11.42 5.63 -4.56
C PHE A 123 -10.41 4.93 -5.48
N TYR A 124 -9.65 3.96 -4.98
CA TYR A 124 -8.67 3.24 -5.81
C TYR A 124 -9.34 2.48 -6.96
N ALA A 125 -10.44 1.80 -6.69
CA ALA A 125 -11.21 1.11 -7.73
C ALA A 125 -11.75 2.11 -8.78
N GLY A 126 -12.25 3.26 -8.33
CA GLY A 126 -12.73 4.32 -9.21
C GLY A 126 -11.65 4.90 -10.10
N VAL A 127 -10.45 5.15 -9.58
CA VAL A 127 -9.32 5.65 -10.38
C VAL A 127 -8.90 4.62 -11.44
N ILE A 128 -8.82 3.33 -11.11
CA ILE A 128 -8.55 2.25 -12.08
C ILE A 128 -9.62 2.25 -13.17
N PHE A 129 -10.89 2.39 -12.78
CA PHE A 129 -12.01 2.48 -13.72
C PHE A 129 -11.91 3.73 -14.60
N GLY A 130 -11.47 4.88 -14.07
CA GLY A 130 -11.21 6.09 -14.82
C GLY A 130 -10.18 5.90 -15.94
N PHE A 131 -9.08 5.17 -15.69
CA PHE A 131 -8.12 4.80 -16.74
C PHE A 131 -8.70 3.86 -17.79
N ALA A 132 -9.63 2.96 -17.40
CA ALA A 132 -10.35 2.13 -18.37
C ALA A 132 -11.24 2.97 -19.28
N LEU A 133 -11.88 4.03 -18.75
CA LEU A 133 -12.71 4.95 -19.52
C LEU A 133 -11.89 5.86 -20.45
N ALA A 134 -10.67 6.23 -20.05
CA ALA A 134 -9.77 7.06 -20.85
C ALA A 134 -9.41 6.40 -22.19
N ASN A 135 -9.08 5.11 -22.18
CA ASN A 135 -8.83 4.32 -23.39
C ASN A 135 -9.40 2.91 -23.20
N PRO A 136 -10.71 2.72 -23.49
CA PRO A 136 -11.36 1.43 -23.26
C PRO A 136 -10.77 0.31 -24.09
N TYR A 137 -10.29 0.60 -25.29
CA TYR A 137 -9.76 -0.42 -26.20
C TYR A 137 -8.49 -1.09 -25.64
N ASP A 138 -7.55 -0.29 -25.15
CA ASP A 138 -6.26 -0.80 -24.66
C ASP A 138 -6.30 -1.14 -23.16
N ASN A 139 -7.10 -0.41 -22.38
CA ASN A 139 -7.02 -0.46 -20.92
C ASN A 139 -8.07 -1.36 -20.26
N ALA A 140 -9.23 -1.62 -20.88
CA ALA A 140 -10.36 -2.24 -20.20
C ALA A 140 -10.03 -3.64 -19.63
N VAL A 141 -9.30 -4.46 -20.37
CA VAL A 141 -8.96 -5.82 -19.93
C VAL A 141 -7.96 -5.77 -18.77
N ALA A 142 -6.94 -4.91 -18.86
CA ALA A 142 -5.95 -4.75 -17.79
C ALA A 142 -6.56 -4.15 -16.52
N ALA A 143 -7.47 -3.17 -16.67
CA ALA A 143 -8.24 -2.60 -15.56
C ALA A 143 -9.16 -3.65 -14.91
N GLY A 144 -9.88 -4.43 -15.70
CA GLY A 144 -10.72 -5.54 -15.21
C GLY A 144 -9.93 -6.57 -14.43
N PHE A 145 -8.73 -6.95 -14.91
CA PHE A 145 -7.82 -7.84 -14.20
C PHE A 145 -7.33 -7.25 -12.89
N LEU A 146 -6.92 -5.98 -12.88
CA LEU A 146 -6.45 -5.30 -11.66
C LEU A 146 -7.58 -5.16 -10.63
N LEU A 147 -8.81 -4.80 -11.06
CA LEU A 147 -9.98 -4.72 -10.18
C LEU A 147 -10.34 -6.08 -9.59
N PHE A 148 -10.31 -7.15 -10.39
CA PHE A 148 -10.49 -8.52 -9.91
C PHE A 148 -9.45 -8.89 -8.85
N ALA A 149 -8.18 -8.61 -9.10
CA ALA A 149 -7.08 -8.90 -8.19
C ALA A 149 -7.19 -8.10 -6.87
N PHE A 150 -7.59 -6.84 -6.94
CA PHE A 150 -7.85 -6.00 -5.77
C PHE A 150 -9.02 -6.55 -4.94
N ALA A 151 -10.13 -6.91 -5.59
CA ALA A 151 -11.27 -7.50 -4.92
C ALA A 151 -10.89 -8.81 -4.21
N ALA A 152 -10.13 -9.68 -4.87
CA ALA A 152 -9.65 -10.94 -4.29
C ALA A 152 -8.76 -10.70 -3.05
N SER A 153 -7.82 -9.76 -3.14
CA SER A 153 -6.92 -9.43 -2.04
C SER A 153 -7.66 -8.83 -0.83
N SER A 154 -8.57 -7.89 -1.09
CA SER A 154 -9.34 -7.23 -0.03
C SER A 154 -10.33 -8.18 0.62
N CYS A 155 -10.99 -9.04 -0.17
CA CYS A 155 -11.90 -10.06 0.35
C CYS A 155 -11.16 -11.06 1.24
N ALA A 156 -9.97 -11.50 0.85
CA ALA A 156 -9.14 -12.41 1.65
C ALA A 156 -8.75 -11.77 3.00
N LEU A 157 -8.32 -10.51 2.99
CA LEU A 157 -7.97 -9.77 4.21
C LEU A 157 -9.17 -9.57 5.14
N LEU A 158 -10.31 -9.17 4.57
CA LEU A 158 -11.54 -8.97 5.35
C LEU A 158 -12.03 -10.28 5.98
N ALA A 159 -12.07 -11.35 5.20
CA ALA A 159 -12.45 -12.67 5.70
C ALA A 159 -11.50 -13.15 6.81
N TYR A 160 -10.21 -12.93 6.65
CA TYR A 160 -9.22 -13.22 7.69
C TYR A 160 -9.52 -12.43 8.98
N ALA A 161 -9.73 -11.11 8.87
CA ALA A 161 -10.01 -10.25 10.02
C ALA A 161 -11.28 -10.67 10.77
N VAL A 162 -12.37 -11.00 10.04
CA VAL A 162 -13.64 -11.47 10.63
C VAL A 162 -13.43 -12.78 11.42
N VAL A 163 -12.71 -13.75 10.86
CA VAL A 163 -12.45 -15.03 11.55
C VAL A 163 -11.52 -14.85 12.75
N ALA A 164 -10.49 -13.99 12.62
CA ALA A 164 -9.58 -13.68 13.72
C ALA A 164 -10.29 -13.00 14.89
N TYR A 165 -11.19 -12.05 14.61
CA TYR A 165 -12.02 -11.38 15.60
C TYR A 165 -12.98 -12.36 16.30
N LYS A 166 -13.72 -13.19 15.54
CA LYS A 166 -14.63 -14.21 16.10
C LYS A 166 -13.94 -15.17 17.08
N ASN A 167 -12.67 -15.45 16.87
CA ASN A 167 -11.93 -16.37 17.72
C ASN A 167 -11.28 -15.70 18.95
N ASN A 168 -11.60 -14.43 19.27
CA ASN A 168 -11.00 -13.62 20.34
C ASN A 168 -9.46 -13.69 20.37
N SER A 169 -8.85 -13.75 19.21
CA SER A 169 -7.43 -13.94 19.07
C SER A 169 -6.75 -12.65 18.61
N ALA A 170 -6.66 -11.66 19.53
CA ALA A 170 -5.92 -10.42 19.25
C ALA A 170 -4.49 -10.69 18.75
N GLU A 171 -3.83 -11.74 19.26
CA GLU A 171 -2.53 -12.18 18.77
C GLU A 171 -2.56 -12.68 17.31
N LYS A 172 -3.68 -13.27 16.87
CA LYS A 172 -3.84 -13.79 15.50
C LYS A 172 -4.26 -12.72 14.48
N LEU A 173 -4.68 -11.53 14.93
CA LEU A 173 -4.88 -10.38 14.05
C LEU A 173 -3.56 -9.91 13.42
N ASN A 174 -2.43 -10.26 14.03
CA ASN A 174 -1.13 -9.89 13.50
C ASN A 174 -0.66 -10.89 12.44
N LEU A 175 -1.08 -10.67 11.19
CA LEU A 175 -0.65 -11.43 10.01
C LEU A 175 0.88 -11.50 9.86
N ASN A 176 1.59 -10.47 10.32
CA ASN A 176 3.06 -10.40 10.24
C ASN A 176 3.78 -11.51 11.03
N GLN A 177 3.09 -12.19 11.96
CA GLN A 177 3.64 -13.35 12.68
C GLN A 177 3.57 -14.65 11.86
N SER A 178 2.84 -14.65 10.76
CA SER A 178 2.80 -15.81 9.87
C SER A 178 4.00 -15.81 8.92
N PRO A 179 4.74 -16.93 8.81
CA PRO A 179 5.87 -17.04 7.89
C PRO A 179 5.46 -16.98 6.42
N PHE A 180 4.17 -17.09 6.12
CA PHE A 180 3.62 -17.07 4.76
C PHE A 180 3.04 -15.72 4.36
N TYR A 181 2.94 -14.76 5.27
CA TYR A 181 2.40 -13.45 4.95
C TYR A 181 3.47 -12.54 4.33
N LEU A 182 3.29 -12.22 3.08
CA LEU A 182 4.08 -11.22 2.37
C LEU A 182 3.54 -9.83 2.69
N GLY A 183 3.77 -9.37 3.93
CA GLY A 183 3.44 -8.02 4.35
C GLY A 183 4.28 -6.98 3.63
N GLY A 184 3.66 -5.89 3.21
CA GLY A 184 4.36 -4.75 2.61
C GLY A 184 4.27 -4.65 1.09
N PHE A 185 3.86 -5.70 0.36
CA PHE A 185 3.62 -5.62 -1.08
C PHE A 185 2.17 -5.25 -1.39
N ALA A 186 1.97 -4.40 -2.42
CA ALA A 186 0.66 -3.92 -2.89
C ALA A 186 -0.21 -3.32 -1.75
N GLN A 187 0.42 -2.59 -0.83
CA GLN A 187 -0.25 -1.71 0.13
C GLN A 187 -0.25 -0.28 -0.39
N GLY A 188 -1.10 0.57 0.18
CA GLY A 188 -1.45 1.90 -0.33
C GLY A 188 -0.33 2.74 -0.97
N PHE A 189 0.93 2.65 -0.49
CA PHE A 189 2.03 3.44 -1.03
C PHE A 189 2.44 3.02 -2.45
N GLU A 190 2.56 1.73 -2.73
CA GLU A 190 2.92 1.22 -4.06
C GLU A 190 1.83 1.53 -5.08
N THR A 191 0.58 1.32 -4.69
CA THR A 191 -0.58 1.63 -5.52
C THR A 191 -0.67 3.14 -5.79
N PHE A 192 -0.52 3.97 -4.75
CA PHE A 192 -0.48 5.42 -4.90
C PHE A 192 0.64 5.87 -5.84
N THR A 193 1.86 5.35 -5.64
CA THR A 193 3.00 5.68 -6.50
C THR A 193 2.73 5.29 -7.96
N ALA A 194 2.15 4.11 -8.18
CA ALA A 194 1.78 3.68 -9.52
C ALA A 194 0.74 4.61 -10.16
N LEU A 195 -0.29 5.06 -9.41
CA LEU A 195 -1.29 5.99 -9.92
C LEU A 195 -0.69 7.35 -10.28
N VAL A 196 0.26 7.86 -9.49
CA VAL A 196 0.99 9.09 -9.81
C VAL A 196 1.79 8.92 -11.10
N VAL A 197 2.53 7.81 -11.23
CA VAL A 197 3.30 7.51 -12.46
C VAL A 197 2.38 7.39 -13.66
N LEU A 198 1.22 6.74 -13.52
CA LEU A 198 0.24 6.58 -14.59
C LEU A 198 -0.41 7.89 -15.04
N CYS A 199 -0.57 8.86 -14.15
CA CYS A 199 -1.01 10.21 -14.56
C CYS A 199 0.07 10.98 -15.35
N ILE A 200 1.37 10.65 -15.14
CA ILE A 200 2.49 11.28 -15.86
C ILE A 200 2.74 10.56 -17.21
N VAL A 201 2.64 9.23 -17.21
CA VAL A 201 2.89 8.38 -18.38
C VAL A 201 1.71 7.42 -18.59
N PRO A 202 0.55 7.92 -19.13
CA PRO A 202 -0.68 7.11 -19.22
C PRO A 202 -0.56 5.86 -20.09
N GLY A 203 0.30 5.91 -21.13
CA GLY A 203 0.53 4.78 -22.02
C GLY A 203 1.13 3.54 -21.33
N TRP A 204 1.57 3.66 -20.07
CA TRP A 204 2.07 2.52 -19.28
C TRP A 204 1.00 1.86 -18.41
N PHE A 205 -0.27 2.23 -18.61
CA PHE A 205 -1.35 1.67 -17.79
C PHE A 205 -1.41 0.15 -17.85
N MET A 206 -1.44 -0.43 -19.06
CA MET A 206 -1.56 -1.88 -19.24
C MET A 206 -0.45 -2.68 -18.51
N PRO A 207 0.86 -2.42 -18.72
CA PRO A 207 1.90 -3.19 -18.03
C PRO A 207 1.89 -2.97 -16.51
N ILE A 208 1.67 -1.74 -16.03
CA ILE A 208 1.63 -1.45 -14.59
C ILE A 208 0.42 -2.11 -13.95
N ALA A 209 -0.75 -2.07 -14.59
CA ALA A 209 -1.97 -2.71 -14.09
C ALA A 209 -1.81 -4.24 -13.98
N ILE A 210 -1.17 -4.87 -14.95
CA ILE A 210 -0.87 -6.32 -14.91
C ILE A 210 0.08 -6.64 -13.76
N ILE A 211 1.16 -5.88 -13.60
CA ILE A 211 2.14 -6.10 -12.51
C ILE A 211 1.47 -5.94 -11.14
N LEU A 212 0.72 -4.86 -10.93
CA LEU A 212 -0.01 -4.63 -9.68
C LEU A 212 -1.07 -5.70 -9.43
N GLY A 213 -1.76 -6.17 -10.46
CA GLY A 213 -2.74 -7.24 -10.37
C GLY A 213 -2.10 -8.55 -9.93
N VAL A 214 -0.97 -8.94 -10.54
CA VAL A 214 -0.22 -10.14 -10.12
C VAL A 214 0.24 -10.03 -8.67
N LEU A 215 0.82 -8.88 -8.26
CA LEU A 215 1.25 -8.66 -6.88
C LEU A 215 0.07 -8.74 -5.90
N SER A 216 -1.09 -8.22 -6.27
CA SER A 216 -2.31 -8.30 -5.46
C SER A 216 -2.83 -9.72 -5.31
N LEU A 217 -2.77 -10.55 -6.37
CA LEU A 217 -3.13 -11.97 -6.28
C LEU A 217 -2.14 -12.75 -5.43
N VAL A 218 -0.84 -12.50 -5.57
CA VAL A 218 0.20 -13.10 -4.70
C VAL A 218 -0.08 -12.76 -3.23
N LYS A 219 -0.45 -11.51 -2.94
CA LYS A 219 -0.87 -11.09 -1.60
C LYS A 219 -2.11 -11.85 -1.13
N ALA A 220 -3.16 -11.98 -1.95
CA ALA A 220 -4.36 -12.74 -1.61
C ALA A 220 -4.01 -14.19 -1.24
N LEU A 221 -3.19 -14.86 -2.04
CA LEU A 221 -2.72 -16.22 -1.77
C LEU A 221 -1.90 -16.30 -0.47
N SER A 222 -1.05 -15.30 -0.20
CA SER A 222 -0.28 -15.25 1.04
C SER A 222 -1.17 -15.11 2.28
N VAL A 223 -2.25 -14.34 2.21
CA VAL A 223 -3.25 -14.22 3.28
C VAL A 223 -3.97 -15.55 3.50
N ILE A 224 -4.36 -16.25 2.43
CA ILE A 224 -5.00 -17.58 2.52
C ILE A 224 -4.05 -18.59 3.18
N ALA A 225 -2.78 -18.61 2.77
CA ALA A 225 -1.77 -19.48 3.38
C ALA A 225 -1.55 -19.16 4.87
N ALA A 226 -1.50 -17.87 5.22
CA ALA A 226 -1.40 -17.41 6.60
C ALA A 226 -2.64 -17.82 7.43
N ALA A 227 -3.83 -17.72 6.85
CA ALA A 227 -5.08 -18.17 7.48
C ALA A 227 -5.04 -19.66 7.79
N TYR A 228 -4.63 -20.48 6.83
CA TYR A 228 -4.49 -21.92 7.04
C TYR A 228 -3.49 -22.25 8.15
N TYR A 229 -2.33 -21.60 8.13
CA TYR A 229 -1.32 -21.78 9.18
C TYR A 229 -1.87 -21.39 10.57
N ASN A 230 -2.44 -20.20 10.69
CA ASN A 230 -2.88 -19.66 11.99
C ASN A 230 -4.13 -20.36 12.55
N PHE A 231 -5.09 -20.70 11.68
CA PHE A 231 -6.37 -21.26 12.14
C PHE A 231 -6.41 -22.79 12.15
N VAL A 232 -5.49 -23.48 11.46
CA VAL A 232 -5.48 -24.95 11.40
C VAL A 232 -4.24 -25.53 12.07
N ILE A 233 -3.03 -25.13 11.63
CA ILE A 233 -1.79 -25.74 12.09
C ILE A 233 -1.45 -25.31 13.52
N ALA A 234 -1.39 -24.01 13.78
CA ALA A 234 -1.02 -23.50 15.10
C ALA A 234 -1.97 -23.95 16.21
N LEU A 235 -3.26 -24.11 15.92
CA LEU A 235 -4.24 -24.64 16.87
C LEU A 235 -4.01 -26.13 17.18
N LYS A 236 -3.64 -26.94 16.19
CA LYS A 236 -3.34 -28.35 16.41
C LYS A 236 -2.11 -28.54 17.30
N VAL A 237 -1.07 -27.73 17.07
CA VAL A 237 0.17 -27.75 17.88
C VAL A 237 -0.12 -27.37 19.34
N LYS A 238 -0.92 -26.29 19.55
CA LYS A 238 -1.29 -25.84 20.91
C LYS A 238 -2.12 -26.88 21.67
N LYS A 239 -3.04 -27.57 21.00
CA LYS A 239 -3.82 -28.67 21.61
C LYS A 239 -2.96 -29.86 21.97
N LYS A 240 -1.96 -30.19 21.16
CA LYS A 240 -1.05 -31.32 21.44
C LYS A 240 -0.15 -31.04 22.66
N ASN A 241 0.33 -29.80 22.82
CA ASN A 241 1.20 -29.42 23.94
C ASN A 241 0.44 -29.27 25.28
N ASN A 242 -0.89 -29.06 25.27
CA ASN A 242 -1.71 -28.94 26.48
C ASN A 242 -2.24 -30.33 26.98
N ASN A 243 -2.14 -31.36 26.16
CA ASN A 243 -2.62 -32.72 26.48
C ASN A 243 -1.48 -33.73 26.75
N GLY A 244 -0.23 -33.29 26.77
CA GLY A 244 0.95 -34.05 27.17
C GLY A 244 1.63 -33.46 28.39
#